data_3ea52888c2ba7504382322b721846e92
#
_entry.id   3ea52888c2ba7504382322b721846e92
#
_cell.length_a   1.000
_cell.length_b   1.000
_cell.length_c   1.000
_cell.angle_alpha   90.00
_cell.angle_beta   90.00
_cell.angle_gamma   90.00
#
_symmetry.space_group_name_H-M   'P 1'
#
loop_
_entity.id
_entity.type
_entity.pdbx_description
1 polymer ?
#
loop_
_entity_poly.entity_id
_entity_poly.type
_entity_poly.pdbx_seq_one_letter_code
_entity_poly.pdbx_strand_id
1 'polypeptide(L)'
;TKNTKDKPRSFFDNIDKWAKEQGASGLAYFTIEKDKVISAKGPVGKFFSNEALVEIMKITKAEVGDSLFLACNKESEVQKIISLARDKIGQDLDLIDENSFAFCWIVDYPMYEEDEKSKKIIFSHNPFSMPQGDLKNINFNKPLEIKAYQYDIVCNGVELSSGAIRN
;
A
#
# COMPACT_ATOMS: atom_id res chain seq x y z
N THR A 1 2.07 5.62 -11.37
CA THR A 1 1.03 6.48 -11.98
C THR A 1 1.30 6.63 -13.45
N LYS A 2 0.31 6.29 -14.29
CA LYS A 2 0.43 6.23 -15.75
C LYS A 2 0.52 7.61 -16.40
N ASN A 3 1.35 7.72 -17.43
CA ASN A 3 1.43 8.89 -18.35
C ASN A 3 1.57 10.26 -17.66
N THR A 4 2.41 10.36 -16.65
CA THR A 4 2.56 11.59 -15.85
C THR A 4 3.88 12.33 -16.07
N LYS A 5 4.74 11.89 -17.00
CA LYS A 5 6.03 12.53 -17.28
C LYS A 5 5.92 14.01 -17.64
N ASP A 6 4.82 14.39 -18.33
CA ASP A 6 4.58 15.75 -18.80
C ASP A 6 3.86 16.65 -17.77
N LYS A 7 3.53 16.11 -16.59
CA LYS A 7 2.99 16.91 -15.50
C LYS A 7 4.07 17.89 -15.00
N PRO A 8 3.67 19.13 -14.66
CA PRO A 8 4.60 20.11 -14.16
C PRO A 8 5.20 19.66 -12.80
N ARG A 9 6.40 20.11 -12.52
CA ARG A 9 7.08 19.80 -11.24
C ARG A 9 6.22 20.12 -10.01
N SER A 10 5.42 21.19 -10.08
CA SER A 10 4.50 21.57 -9.01
C SER A 10 3.47 20.50 -8.67
N PHE A 11 3.06 19.66 -9.62
CA PHE A 11 2.19 18.52 -9.36
C PHE A 11 2.84 17.55 -8.35
N PHE A 12 4.09 17.17 -8.58
CA PHE A 12 4.84 16.27 -7.71
C PHE A 12 5.18 16.90 -6.36
N ASP A 13 5.60 18.18 -6.37
CA ASP A 13 5.95 18.93 -5.16
C ASP A 13 4.70 19.10 -4.26
N ASN A 14 3.51 19.28 -4.83
CA ASN A 14 2.26 19.38 -4.09
C ASN A 14 1.88 18.03 -3.44
N ILE A 15 2.11 16.92 -4.10
CA ILE A 15 1.86 15.58 -3.53
C ILE A 15 2.83 15.31 -2.37
N ASP A 16 4.13 15.64 -2.50
CA ASP A 16 5.09 15.51 -1.41
C ASP A 16 4.73 16.41 -0.21
N LYS A 17 4.33 17.65 -0.48
CA LYS A 17 3.86 18.58 0.56
C LYS A 17 2.63 18.02 1.28
N TRP A 18 1.63 17.58 0.52
CA TRP A 18 0.43 16.98 1.08
C TRP A 18 0.76 15.74 1.94
N ALA A 19 1.67 14.86 1.49
CA ALA A 19 2.09 13.70 2.25
C ALA A 19 2.71 14.08 3.60
N LYS A 20 3.50 15.15 3.63
CA LYS A 20 4.07 15.71 4.88
C LYS A 20 2.98 16.25 5.81
N GLU A 21 1.96 16.89 5.26
CA GLU A 21 0.79 17.35 6.03
C GLU A 21 -0.02 16.17 6.63
N GLN A 22 0.04 14.98 6.00
CA GLN A 22 -0.52 13.72 6.54
C GLN A 22 0.43 13.03 7.55
N GLY A 23 1.55 13.63 7.92
CA GLY A 23 2.50 13.11 8.90
C GLY A 23 3.59 12.21 8.31
N ALA A 24 3.70 12.09 7.00
CA ALA A 24 4.80 11.36 6.37
C ALA A 24 6.11 12.16 6.41
N SER A 25 7.26 11.47 6.36
CA SER A 25 8.57 12.12 6.20
C SER A 25 8.72 12.76 4.83
N GLY A 26 7.91 12.37 3.86
CA GLY A 26 7.86 12.84 2.49
C GLY A 26 7.43 11.71 1.56
N LEU A 27 7.16 12.07 0.31
CA LEU A 27 6.86 11.13 -0.76
C LEU A 27 7.78 11.45 -1.95
N ALA A 28 8.88 10.72 -2.03
CA ALA A 28 9.83 10.89 -3.13
C ALA A 28 9.22 10.42 -4.45
N TYR A 29 9.72 10.92 -5.58
CA TYR A 29 9.25 10.50 -6.88
C TYR A 29 10.35 10.49 -7.93
N PHE A 30 10.10 9.73 -8.99
CA PHE A 30 10.79 9.86 -10.27
C PHE A 30 9.86 9.49 -11.42
N THR A 31 10.17 9.99 -12.62
CA THR A 31 9.51 9.62 -13.86
C THR A 31 10.44 8.72 -14.68
N ILE A 32 9.86 7.73 -15.37
CA ILE A 32 10.60 6.83 -16.24
C ILE A 32 10.71 7.45 -17.63
N GLU A 33 11.94 7.66 -18.08
CA GLU A 33 12.24 8.18 -19.39
C GLU A 33 13.08 7.17 -20.19
N LYS A 34 13.06 7.29 -21.50
CA LYS A 34 13.88 6.48 -22.42
C LYS A 34 14.34 7.33 -23.59
N ASP A 35 15.64 7.55 -23.63
CA ASP A 35 16.31 8.01 -24.84
C ASP A 35 16.99 6.81 -25.53
N LYS A 36 18.29 6.64 -25.29
CA LYS A 36 19.03 5.43 -25.74
C LYS A 36 18.91 4.28 -24.76
N VAL A 37 18.83 4.59 -23.46
CA VAL A 37 18.65 3.67 -22.33
C VAL A 37 17.52 4.14 -21.44
N ILE A 38 16.99 3.24 -20.63
CA ILE A 38 16.00 3.59 -19.60
C ILE A 38 16.69 4.43 -18.53
N SER A 39 16.07 5.52 -18.15
CA SER A 39 16.55 6.44 -17.10
C SER A 39 15.42 6.92 -16.24
N ALA A 40 15.75 7.45 -15.07
CA ALA A 40 14.80 8.05 -14.15
C ALA A 40 15.10 9.53 -13.96
N LYS A 41 14.10 10.37 -14.14
CA LYS A 41 14.16 11.81 -13.89
C LYS A 41 13.37 12.19 -12.65
N GLY A 42 13.98 12.96 -11.78
CA GLY A 42 13.37 13.41 -10.52
C GLY A 42 14.37 13.42 -9.38
N PRO A 43 13.95 13.85 -8.19
CA PRO A 43 14.86 14.06 -7.04
C PRO A 43 15.67 12.81 -6.66
N VAL A 44 15.06 11.63 -6.78
CA VAL A 44 15.68 10.35 -6.39
C VAL A 44 16.11 9.49 -7.60
N GLY A 45 15.78 9.89 -8.82
CA GLY A 45 16.07 9.10 -10.03
C GLY A 45 17.55 8.75 -10.21
N LYS A 46 18.44 9.66 -9.83
CA LYS A 46 19.90 9.48 -9.92
C LYS A 46 20.49 8.38 -9.05
N PHE A 47 19.74 7.86 -8.09
CA PHE A 47 20.20 6.80 -7.18
C PHE A 47 19.92 5.39 -7.71
N PHE A 48 19.20 5.26 -8.83
CA PHE A 48 18.88 3.98 -9.44
C PHE A 48 19.76 3.71 -10.65
N SER A 49 20.34 2.51 -10.70
CA SER A 49 21.01 2.03 -11.92
C SER A 49 19.96 1.64 -12.98
N ASN A 50 20.41 1.50 -14.25
CA ASN A 50 19.52 1.08 -15.33
C ASN A 50 18.90 -0.31 -15.06
N GLU A 51 19.69 -1.23 -14.51
CA GLU A 51 19.26 -2.58 -14.15
C GLU A 51 18.19 -2.54 -13.06
N ALA A 52 18.38 -1.70 -12.03
CA ALA A 52 17.39 -1.52 -10.97
C ALA A 52 16.08 -0.92 -11.51
N LEU A 53 16.17 0.04 -12.44
CA LEU A 53 14.98 0.62 -13.07
C LEU A 53 14.21 -0.42 -13.90
N VAL A 54 14.91 -1.26 -14.65
CA VAL A 54 14.27 -2.35 -15.42
C VAL A 54 13.54 -3.33 -14.49
N GLU A 55 14.14 -3.69 -13.37
CA GLU A 55 13.51 -4.59 -12.41
C GLU A 55 12.30 -3.92 -11.69
N ILE A 56 12.42 -2.65 -11.31
CA ILE A 56 11.29 -1.87 -10.77
C ILE A 56 10.15 -1.83 -11.79
N MET A 57 10.42 -1.53 -13.05
CA MET A 57 9.40 -1.52 -14.10
C MET A 57 8.70 -2.87 -14.24
N LYS A 58 9.46 -3.95 -14.18
CA LYS A 58 8.91 -5.32 -14.26
C LYS A 58 7.97 -5.63 -13.10
N ILE A 59 8.38 -5.31 -11.86
CA ILE A 59 7.60 -5.56 -10.65
C ILE A 59 6.34 -4.69 -10.61
N THR A 60 6.48 -3.39 -10.93
CA THR A 60 5.39 -2.42 -10.85
C THR A 60 4.52 -2.36 -12.10
N LYS A 61 4.92 -3.04 -13.18
CA LYS A 61 4.33 -2.94 -14.52
C LYS A 61 4.29 -1.49 -15.03
N ALA A 62 5.25 -0.69 -14.60
CA ALA A 62 5.40 0.68 -15.06
C ALA A 62 6.06 0.75 -16.42
N GLU A 63 5.69 1.76 -17.20
CA GLU A 63 6.15 1.98 -18.57
C GLU A 63 6.87 3.32 -18.69
N VAL A 64 7.52 3.54 -19.83
CA VAL A 64 8.12 4.84 -20.13
C VAL A 64 7.03 5.92 -20.17
N GLY A 65 7.25 7.02 -19.45
CA GLY A 65 6.27 8.08 -19.28
C GLY A 65 5.47 8.01 -17.97
N ASP A 66 5.61 6.91 -17.24
CA ASP A 66 4.99 6.76 -15.92
C ASP A 66 5.85 7.40 -14.83
N SER A 67 5.21 7.73 -13.71
CA SER A 67 5.90 8.18 -12.50
C SER A 67 5.67 7.20 -11.36
N LEU A 68 6.71 7.01 -10.57
CA LEU A 68 6.66 6.24 -9.34
C LEU A 68 6.82 7.17 -8.15
N PHE A 69 5.99 6.94 -7.14
CA PHE A 69 6.08 7.57 -5.84
C PHE A 69 6.59 6.56 -4.82
N LEU A 70 7.45 7.00 -3.93
CA LEU A 70 8.20 6.16 -3.02
C LEU A 70 8.08 6.70 -1.60
N ALA A 71 7.73 5.85 -0.66
CA ALA A 71 7.77 6.12 0.77
C ALA A 71 8.75 5.18 1.47
N CYS A 72 9.43 5.66 2.49
CA CYS A 72 10.36 4.88 3.30
C CYS A 72 10.16 5.21 4.77
N ASN A 73 9.67 4.25 5.52
CA ASN A 73 9.50 4.31 6.97
C ASN A 73 9.24 2.88 7.50
N LYS A 74 8.79 2.74 8.75
CA LYS A 74 8.25 1.49 9.27
C LYS A 74 7.05 1.06 8.42
N GLU A 75 6.86 -0.24 8.26
CA GLU A 75 5.84 -0.82 7.37
C GLU A 75 4.45 -0.24 7.63
N SER A 76 4.00 -0.18 8.88
CA SER A 76 2.68 0.36 9.25
C SER A 76 2.48 1.83 8.83
N GLU A 77 3.52 2.65 8.93
CA GLU A 77 3.50 4.05 8.51
C GLU A 77 3.45 4.18 6.98
N VAL A 78 4.25 3.34 6.29
CA VAL A 78 4.27 3.32 4.82
C VAL A 78 2.93 2.87 4.27
N GLN A 79 2.32 1.82 4.84
CA GLN A 79 1.01 1.33 4.41
C GLN A 79 -0.06 2.42 4.49
N LYS A 80 -0.11 3.17 5.59
CA LYS A 80 -1.05 4.29 5.77
C LYS A 80 -0.87 5.36 4.70
N ILE A 81 0.35 5.87 4.56
CA ILE A 81 0.59 6.99 3.63
C ILE A 81 0.43 6.59 2.16
N ILE A 82 0.83 5.38 1.76
CA ILE A 82 0.68 4.91 0.37
C ILE A 82 -0.79 4.70 0.02
N SER A 83 -1.61 4.21 0.96
CA SER A 83 -3.05 4.09 0.74
C SER A 83 -3.68 5.47 0.48
N LEU A 84 -3.41 6.44 1.34
CA LEU A 84 -3.90 7.82 1.18
C LEU A 84 -3.37 8.47 -0.10
N ALA A 85 -2.09 8.23 -0.44
CA ALA A 85 -1.47 8.80 -1.63
C ALA A 85 -2.08 8.22 -2.92
N ARG A 86 -2.44 6.93 -2.93
CA ARG A 86 -3.14 6.32 -4.07
C ARG A 86 -4.44 7.05 -4.35
N ASP A 87 -5.24 7.29 -3.33
CA ASP A 87 -6.55 7.94 -3.46
C ASP A 87 -6.39 9.42 -3.87
N LYS A 88 -5.47 10.14 -3.22
CA LYS A 88 -5.15 11.54 -3.56
C LYS A 88 -4.69 11.70 -5.01
N ILE A 89 -3.78 10.85 -5.46
CA ILE A 89 -3.28 10.90 -6.84
C ILE A 89 -4.39 10.49 -7.82
N GLY A 90 -5.22 9.51 -7.46
CA GLY A 90 -6.37 9.10 -8.27
C GLY A 90 -7.35 10.25 -8.47
N GLN A 91 -7.66 11.00 -7.43
CA GLN A 91 -8.50 12.20 -7.48
C GLN A 91 -7.86 13.32 -8.31
N ASP A 92 -6.60 13.66 -8.04
CA ASP A 92 -5.89 14.76 -8.72
C ASP A 92 -5.73 14.53 -10.24
N LEU A 93 -5.79 13.29 -10.66
CA LEU A 93 -5.66 12.88 -12.07
C LEU A 93 -6.98 12.46 -12.71
N ASP A 94 -8.09 12.55 -11.98
CA ASP A 94 -9.43 12.15 -12.45
C ASP A 94 -9.46 10.68 -12.96
N LEU A 95 -8.82 9.80 -12.18
CA LEU A 95 -8.70 8.37 -12.50
C LEU A 95 -9.74 7.49 -11.77
N ILE A 96 -10.56 8.08 -10.90
CA ILE A 96 -11.57 7.37 -10.14
C ILE A 96 -12.85 7.33 -10.96
N ASP A 97 -13.31 6.13 -11.31
CA ASP A 97 -14.58 5.93 -11.96
C ASP A 97 -15.69 5.87 -10.90
N GLU A 98 -16.42 6.98 -10.74
CA GLU A 98 -17.50 7.10 -9.75
C GLU A 98 -18.76 6.28 -10.13
N ASN A 99 -18.84 5.78 -11.36
CA ASN A 99 -20.00 5.03 -11.86
C ASN A 99 -19.80 3.51 -11.80
N SER A 100 -18.65 3.04 -11.31
CA SER A 100 -18.34 1.61 -11.18
C SER A 100 -18.36 1.15 -9.73
N PHE A 101 -18.71 -0.13 -9.54
CA PHE A 101 -18.64 -0.81 -8.25
C PHE A 101 -17.59 -1.91 -8.32
N ALA A 102 -16.45 -1.67 -7.65
CA ALA A 102 -15.36 -2.63 -7.54
C ALA A 102 -15.39 -3.32 -6.18
N PHE A 103 -15.65 -4.63 -6.19
CA PHE A 103 -15.70 -5.44 -4.97
C PHE A 103 -14.37 -6.17 -4.76
N CYS A 104 -13.94 -6.25 -3.51
CA CYS A 104 -12.84 -7.11 -3.11
C CYS A 104 -13.11 -7.77 -1.75
N TRP A 105 -12.51 -8.93 -1.54
CA TRP A 105 -12.45 -9.59 -0.24
C TRP A 105 -11.15 -9.23 0.45
N ILE A 106 -11.25 -8.79 1.70
CA ILE A 106 -10.10 -8.73 2.61
C ILE A 106 -10.12 -10.02 3.41
N VAL A 107 -9.03 -10.74 3.41
CA VAL A 107 -8.89 -12.05 4.05
C VAL A 107 -7.56 -12.15 4.80
N ASP A 108 -7.32 -13.26 5.47
CA ASP A 108 -6.05 -13.53 6.16
C ASP A 108 -5.73 -12.52 7.28
N TYR A 109 -6.74 -12.11 8.00
CA TYR A 109 -6.56 -11.23 9.16
C TYR A 109 -5.63 -11.85 10.20
N PRO A 110 -4.74 -11.06 10.84
CA PRO A 110 -4.01 -11.52 12.00
C PRO A 110 -5.00 -11.83 13.13
N MET A 111 -4.79 -12.93 13.85
CA MET A 111 -5.62 -13.28 14.99
C MET A 111 -5.29 -12.42 16.22
N TYR A 112 -4.03 -12.07 16.35
CA TYR A 112 -3.48 -11.30 17.46
C TYR A 112 -2.65 -10.11 16.95
N GLU A 113 -2.61 -9.07 17.76
CA GLU A 113 -1.75 -7.89 17.54
C GLU A 113 -1.11 -7.44 18.86
N GLU A 114 -0.04 -6.66 18.76
CA GLU A 114 0.55 -6.01 19.93
C GLU A 114 -0.12 -4.66 20.15
N ASP A 115 -0.74 -4.48 21.31
CA ASP A 115 -1.28 -3.18 21.71
C ASP A 115 -0.17 -2.14 21.84
N GLU A 116 -0.29 -1.04 21.16
CA GLU A 116 0.78 -0.03 21.05
C GLU A 116 1.14 0.58 22.42
N LYS A 117 0.17 0.67 23.34
CA LYS A 117 0.36 1.31 24.65
C LYS A 117 0.85 0.32 25.71
N SER A 118 0.17 -0.80 25.85
CA SER A 118 0.47 -1.79 26.90
C SER A 118 1.54 -2.79 26.52
N LYS A 119 1.90 -2.88 25.22
CA LYS A 119 2.81 -3.88 24.66
C LYS A 119 2.36 -5.32 24.90
N LYS A 120 1.10 -5.54 25.19
CA LYS A 120 0.51 -6.86 25.37
C LYS A 120 -0.04 -7.40 24.07
N ILE A 121 0.00 -8.70 23.93
CA ILE A 121 -0.68 -9.39 22.84
C ILE A 121 -2.17 -9.43 23.15
N ILE A 122 -2.97 -8.91 22.24
CA ILE A 122 -4.44 -8.86 22.31
C ILE A 122 -5.03 -9.47 21.05
N PHE A 123 -6.31 -9.80 21.06
CA PHE A 123 -7.01 -10.16 19.82
C PHE A 123 -7.11 -8.93 18.92
N SER A 124 -6.75 -9.11 17.63
CA SER A 124 -6.80 -8.02 16.66
C SER A 124 -8.23 -7.56 16.39
N HIS A 125 -9.15 -8.51 16.23
CA HIS A 125 -10.57 -8.24 15.94
C HIS A 125 -11.48 -9.10 16.77
N ASN A 126 -12.03 -10.19 16.20
CA ASN A 126 -13.03 -11.03 16.86
C ASN A 126 -12.41 -12.25 17.52
N PRO A 127 -12.44 -12.35 18.87
CA PRO A 127 -11.82 -13.46 19.60
C PRO A 127 -12.47 -14.83 19.33
N PHE A 128 -13.69 -14.84 18.81
CA PHE A 128 -14.43 -16.05 18.45
C PHE A 128 -14.12 -16.56 17.05
N SER A 129 -13.21 -15.93 16.33
CA SER A 129 -12.79 -16.39 15.00
C SER A 129 -11.91 -17.61 15.10
N MET A 130 -12.14 -18.56 14.21
CA MET A 130 -11.32 -19.76 14.12
C MET A 130 -9.92 -19.41 13.57
N PRO A 131 -8.83 -19.85 14.20
CA PRO A 131 -7.50 -19.70 13.62
C PRO A 131 -7.35 -20.54 12.35
N GLN A 132 -6.56 -20.06 11.41
CA GLN A 132 -6.26 -20.79 10.18
C GLN A 132 -5.27 -21.92 10.43
N GLY A 133 -5.41 -23.00 9.67
CA GLY A 133 -4.54 -24.16 9.71
C GLY A 133 -5.04 -25.27 10.66
N ASP A 134 -4.19 -26.28 10.87
CA ASP A 134 -4.49 -27.39 11.78
C ASP A 134 -4.20 -26.93 13.22
N LEU A 135 -5.22 -26.93 14.06
CA LEU A 135 -5.14 -26.53 15.47
C LEU A 135 -4.02 -27.24 16.24
N LYS A 136 -3.67 -28.48 15.87
CA LYS A 136 -2.58 -29.24 16.49
C LYS A 136 -1.19 -28.71 16.17
N ASN A 137 -1.08 -27.99 15.08
CA ASN A 137 0.18 -27.47 14.55
C ASN A 137 0.38 -25.97 14.75
N ILE A 138 -0.61 -25.28 15.34
CA ILE A 138 -0.51 -23.84 15.60
C ILE A 138 0.57 -23.57 16.65
N ASN A 139 1.51 -22.69 16.32
CA ASN A 139 2.55 -22.27 17.24
C ASN A 139 2.10 -21.07 18.09
N PHE A 140 1.47 -21.35 19.22
CA PHE A 140 1.03 -20.31 20.16
C PHE A 140 2.18 -19.53 20.85
N ASN A 141 3.44 -19.96 20.68
CA ASN A 141 4.58 -19.18 21.12
C ASN A 141 4.91 -18.02 20.17
N LYS A 142 4.28 -17.98 18.98
CA LYS A 142 4.39 -16.92 17.99
C LYS A 142 3.00 -16.40 17.59
N PRO A 143 2.27 -15.81 18.54
CA PRO A 143 0.87 -15.46 18.32
C PRO A 143 0.67 -14.48 17.16
N LEU A 144 1.59 -13.57 16.91
CA LEU A 144 1.51 -12.58 15.83
C LEU A 144 1.60 -13.20 14.41
N GLU A 145 2.04 -14.45 14.28
CA GLU A 145 2.09 -15.18 13.01
C GLU A 145 0.77 -15.93 12.73
N ILE A 146 -0.13 -16.02 13.71
CA ILE A 146 -1.41 -16.74 13.58
C ILE A 146 -2.42 -15.87 12.84
N LYS A 147 -2.96 -16.41 11.76
CA LYS A 147 -4.06 -15.80 11.02
C LYS A 147 -5.40 -16.39 11.45
N ALA A 148 -6.45 -15.60 11.33
CA ALA A 148 -7.82 -16.01 11.59
C ALA A 148 -8.62 -16.16 10.29
N TYR A 149 -9.63 -17.02 10.29
CA TYR A 149 -10.64 -17.09 9.25
C TYR A 149 -11.66 -15.95 9.44
N GLN A 150 -11.16 -14.72 9.22
CA GLN A 150 -11.96 -13.51 9.13
C GLN A 150 -11.94 -12.99 7.71
N TYR A 151 -13.01 -12.33 7.32
CA TYR A 151 -13.14 -11.79 5.98
C TYR A 151 -14.10 -10.60 5.96
N ASP A 152 -13.78 -9.61 5.13
CA ASP A 152 -14.64 -8.48 4.87
C ASP A 152 -14.90 -8.38 3.38
N ILE A 153 -16.13 -8.03 3.00
CA ILE A 153 -16.45 -7.60 1.65
C ILE A 153 -16.40 -6.07 1.59
N VAL A 154 -15.60 -5.56 0.70
CA VAL A 154 -15.35 -4.13 0.50
C VAL A 154 -15.76 -3.73 -0.90
N CYS A 155 -16.46 -2.62 -1.05
CA CYS A 155 -16.80 -1.99 -2.32
C CYS A 155 -16.24 -0.58 -2.36
N ASN A 156 -15.43 -0.26 -3.36
CA ASN A 156 -14.83 1.07 -3.55
C ASN A 156 -14.15 1.64 -2.29
N GLY A 157 -13.49 0.77 -1.49
CA GLY A 157 -12.83 1.16 -0.25
C GLY A 157 -13.76 1.25 0.97
N VAL A 158 -15.05 0.96 0.83
CA VAL A 158 -16.03 0.94 1.93
C VAL A 158 -16.32 -0.51 2.32
N GLU A 159 -16.12 -0.87 3.58
CA GLU A 159 -16.54 -2.15 4.14
C GLU A 159 -18.06 -2.24 4.14
N LEU A 160 -18.62 -3.23 3.46
CA LEU A 160 -20.05 -3.49 3.41
C LEU A 160 -20.50 -4.49 4.47
N SER A 161 -19.68 -5.48 4.75
CA SER A 161 -19.97 -6.51 5.74
C SER A 161 -18.69 -7.23 6.13
N SER A 162 -18.65 -7.73 7.36
CA SER A 162 -17.60 -8.57 7.90
C SER A 162 -18.15 -9.91 8.39
N GLY A 163 -17.27 -10.90 8.47
CA GLY A 163 -17.61 -12.22 8.94
C GLY A 163 -16.41 -13.03 9.41
N ALA A 164 -16.71 -14.15 10.03
CA ALA A 164 -15.68 -15.11 10.46
C ALA A 164 -16.25 -16.53 10.52
N ILE A 165 -15.38 -17.51 10.25
CA ILE A 165 -15.65 -18.88 10.66
C ILE A 165 -15.46 -18.92 12.18
N ARG A 166 -16.45 -19.40 12.89
CA ARG A 166 -16.47 -19.44 14.36
C ARG A 166 -15.73 -20.65 14.92
N ASN A 167 -15.18 -20.50 16.10
CA ASN A 167 -14.68 -21.61 16.91
C ASN A 167 -15.81 -22.54 17.32
#